data_50b0d69aba78ea85cca7ca1f62b19baf
#
_entry.id   50b0d69aba78ea85cca7ca1f62b19baf
#
_cell.length_a   1.000
_cell.length_b   1.000
_cell.length_c   1.000
_cell.angle_alpha   90.00
_cell.angle_beta   90.00
_cell.angle_gamma   90.00
#
_symmetry.space_group_name_H-M   'P 1'
#
loop_
_entity.id
_entity.type
_entity.pdbx_description
1 polymer ?
#
loop_
_entity_poly.entity_id
_entity_poly.type
_entity_poly.pdbx_seq_one_letter_code
_entity_poly.pdbx_strand_id
1 'polypeptide(L)'
;LEIADAAVEELGYGGVLQVASFHPQYQFAGTSMDDVTNATNRSPYPTLHLLREDSIDRAVAAFPEAETIYETNMRTLEKLGAKGWADLLVACRRDGEKA
;
A
#
# COMPACT_ATOMS: atom_id res chain seq x y z
N LEU A 1 -3.68 -9.10 9.10
CA LEU A 1 -4.77 -8.24 8.68
C LEU A 1 -6.13 -8.67 9.21
N GLU A 2 -6.43 -9.97 9.19
CA GLU A 2 -7.69 -10.51 9.72
C GLU A 2 -7.89 -10.16 11.20
N ILE A 3 -6.82 -10.23 11.99
CA ILE A 3 -6.87 -9.87 13.42
C ILE A 3 -7.16 -8.38 13.58
N ALA A 4 -6.52 -7.54 12.78
CA ALA A 4 -6.72 -6.10 12.81
C ALA A 4 -8.15 -5.73 12.41
N ASP A 5 -8.68 -6.37 11.36
CA ASP A 5 -10.06 -6.15 10.91
C ASP A 5 -11.06 -6.59 11.99
N ALA A 6 -10.82 -7.73 12.63
CA ALA A 6 -11.66 -8.21 13.73
C ALA A 6 -11.64 -7.24 14.92
N ALA A 7 -10.48 -6.68 15.26
CA ALA A 7 -10.36 -5.70 16.33
C ALA A 7 -11.15 -4.42 16.02
N VAL A 8 -11.12 -3.94 14.79
CA VAL A 8 -11.91 -2.78 14.36
C VAL A 8 -13.41 -3.02 14.59
N GLU A 9 -13.89 -4.21 14.21
CA GLU A 9 -15.29 -4.60 14.40
C GLU A 9 -15.65 -4.70 15.89
N GLU A 10 -14.83 -5.40 16.68
CA GLU A 10 -15.07 -5.59 18.12
C GLU A 10 -15.10 -4.27 18.89
N LEU A 11 -14.28 -3.31 18.50
CA LEU A 11 -14.21 -2.00 19.14
C LEU A 11 -15.31 -1.04 18.66
N GLY A 12 -16.16 -1.47 17.72
CA GLY A 12 -17.28 -0.68 17.24
C GLY A 12 -16.90 0.36 16.18
N TYR A 13 -15.74 0.21 15.54
CA TYR A 13 -15.27 1.12 14.50
C TYR A 13 -15.50 0.64 13.06
N GLY A 14 -16.25 -0.44 12.89
CA GLY A 14 -16.71 -0.86 11.56
C GLY A 14 -17.44 0.29 10.88
N GLY A 15 -17.08 0.59 9.62
CA GLY A 15 -17.63 1.72 8.90
C GLY A 15 -17.02 3.09 9.24
N VAL A 16 -16.16 3.17 10.26
CA VAL A 16 -15.47 4.40 10.68
C VAL A 16 -13.98 4.33 10.35
N LEU A 17 -13.35 3.21 10.64
CA LEU A 17 -11.93 2.98 10.39
C LEU A 17 -11.74 1.81 9.43
N GLN A 18 -10.71 1.91 8.60
CA GLN A 18 -10.28 0.88 7.68
C GLN A 18 -8.79 0.63 7.88
N VAL A 19 -8.36 -0.63 7.75
CA VAL A 19 -6.96 -1.00 7.87
C VAL A 19 -6.40 -1.33 6.49
N ALA A 20 -5.31 -0.68 6.11
CA ALA A 20 -4.53 -1.04 4.94
C ALA A 20 -3.21 -1.66 5.40
N SER A 21 -2.84 -2.80 4.81
CA SER A 21 -1.61 -3.50 5.17
C SER A 21 -0.52 -3.28 4.14
N PHE A 22 0.70 -3.16 4.64
CA PHE A 22 1.91 -3.08 3.83
C PHE A 22 2.94 -4.04 4.43
N HIS A 23 3.76 -4.64 3.59
CA HIS A 23 4.74 -5.61 4.03
C HIS A 23 5.89 -5.67 3.01
N PRO A 24 7.15 -5.91 3.44
CA PRO A 24 8.28 -6.02 2.51
C PRO A 24 8.09 -7.08 1.43
N GLN A 25 7.31 -8.12 1.71
CA GLN A 25 7.05 -9.23 0.79
C GLN A 25 5.57 -9.31 0.36
N TYR A 26 4.87 -8.19 0.37
CA TYR A 26 3.46 -8.16 -0.01
C TYR A 26 3.27 -8.75 -1.41
N GLN A 27 2.22 -9.58 -1.55
CA GLN A 27 1.85 -10.21 -2.82
C GLN A 27 0.33 -10.15 -2.99
N PHE A 28 -0.11 -9.56 -4.10
CA PHE A 28 -1.53 -9.58 -4.45
C PHE A 28 -1.96 -10.97 -4.92
N ALA A 29 -3.21 -11.33 -4.65
CA ALA A 29 -3.78 -12.58 -5.11
C ALA A 29 -3.69 -12.67 -6.64
N GLY A 30 -3.33 -13.85 -7.15
CA GLY A 30 -3.22 -14.08 -8.58
C GLY A 30 -1.92 -13.62 -9.23
N THR A 31 -1.02 -13.00 -8.46
CA THR A 31 0.30 -12.60 -8.97
C THR A 31 1.39 -13.55 -8.52
N SER A 32 2.54 -13.52 -9.19
CA SER A 32 3.74 -14.19 -8.69
C SER A 32 4.49 -13.27 -7.72
N MET A 33 5.37 -13.85 -6.88
CA MET A 33 6.19 -13.07 -5.94
C MET A 33 7.12 -12.08 -6.67
N ASP A 34 7.51 -12.40 -7.89
CA ASP A 34 8.42 -11.58 -8.70
C ASP A 34 7.72 -10.45 -9.45
N ASP A 35 6.39 -10.38 -9.40
CA ASP A 35 5.64 -9.33 -10.09
C ASP A 35 5.91 -7.98 -9.41
N VAL A 36 6.55 -7.06 -10.15
CA VAL A 36 6.93 -5.74 -9.62
C VAL A 36 5.72 -4.92 -9.20
N THR A 37 4.53 -5.18 -9.73
CA THR A 37 3.32 -4.44 -9.35
C THR A 37 2.93 -4.66 -7.89
N ASN A 38 3.42 -5.73 -7.26
CA ASN A 38 3.24 -5.97 -5.82
C ASN A 38 3.92 -4.89 -4.97
N ALA A 39 4.89 -4.16 -5.53
CA ALA A 39 5.60 -3.12 -4.81
C ALA A 39 4.70 -1.98 -4.36
N THR A 40 3.51 -1.82 -4.94
CA THR A 40 2.52 -0.82 -4.51
C THR A 40 2.27 -0.90 -3.00
N ASN A 41 2.18 -2.10 -2.43
CA ASN A 41 1.93 -2.32 -1.01
C ASN A 41 3.15 -2.84 -0.25
N ARG A 42 4.35 -2.77 -0.85
CA ARG A 42 5.58 -3.14 -0.16
C ARG A 42 6.15 -1.94 0.57
N SER A 43 6.54 -2.17 1.82
CA SER A 43 7.13 -1.17 2.70
C SER A 43 8.42 -1.73 3.29
N PRO A 44 9.34 -0.89 3.82
CA PRO A 44 10.56 -1.39 4.48
C PRO A 44 10.29 -2.28 5.69
N TYR A 45 9.16 -2.07 6.36
CA TYR A 45 8.75 -2.82 7.56
C TYR A 45 7.29 -3.21 7.45
N PRO A 46 6.86 -4.32 8.10
CA PRO A 46 5.44 -4.63 8.19
C PRO A 46 4.67 -3.44 8.80
N THR A 47 3.60 -3.02 8.13
CA THR A 47 2.87 -1.80 8.51
C THR A 47 1.37 -2.02 8.42
N LEU A 48 0.65 -1.59 9.45
CA LEU A 48 -0.81 -1.49 9.43
C LEU A 48 -1.16 0.00 9.48
N HIS A 49 -1.83 0.48 8.45
CA HIS A 49 -2.24 1.87 8.34
C HIS A 49 -3.73 2.00 8.64
N LEU A 50 -4.06 2.74 9.69
CA LEU A 50 -5.44 3.03 10.05
C LEU A 50 -5.91 4.26 9.27
N LEU A 51 -6.98 4.08 8.50
CA LEU A 51 -7.56 5.14 7.67
C LEU A 51 -8.97 5.46 8.18
N ARG A 52 -9.31 6.74 8.21
CA ARG A 52 -10.69 7.16 8.47
C ARG A 52 -11.49 7.03 7.19
N GLU A 53 -12.59 6.28 7.21
CA GLU A 53 -13.41 6.08 6.02
C GLU A 53 -13.98 7.40 5.49
N ASP A 54 -14.38 8.33 6.36
CA ASP A 54 -14.86 9.66 5.96
C ASP A 54 -13.80 10.44 5.16
N SER A 55 -12.54 10.34 5.55
CA SER A 55 -11.44 11.00 4.85
C SER A 55 -11.21 10.40 3.47
N ILE A 56 -11.31 9.08 3.37
CA ILE A 56 -11.19 8.36 2.10
C ILE A 56 -12.33 8.75 1.17
N ASP A 57 -13.56 8.76 1.68
CA ASP A 57 -14.76 9.12 0.90
C ASP A 57 -14.64 10.52 0.33
N ARG A 58 -14.18 11.48 1.12
CA ARG A 58 -13.95 12.84 0.67
C ARG A 58 -12.86 12.94 -0.39
N ALA A 59 -11.76 12.19 -0.21
CA ALA A 59 -10.67 12.17 -1.17
C ALA A 59 -11.11 11.57 -2.50
N VAL A 60 -11.86 10.47 -2.47
CA VAL A 60 -12.39 9.80 -3.66
C VAL A 60 -13.38 10.72 -4.39
N ALA A 61 -14.26 11.39 -3.65
CA ALA A 61 -15.22 12.32 -4.24
C ALA A 61 -14.56 13.53 -4.89
N ALA A 62 -13.42 13.99 -4.35
CA ALA A 62 -12.68 15.13 -4.86
C ALA A 62 -11.73 14.78 -6.02
N PHE A 63 -11.43 13.51 -6.22
CA PHE A 63 -10.49 13.06 -7.26
C PHE A 63 -11.24 12.33 -8.37
N PRO A 64 -11.42 12.97 -9.56
CA PRO A 64 -12.06 12.31 -10.69
C PRO A 64 -11.30 11.03 -11.08
N GLU A 65 -12.06 9.96 -11.37
CA GLU A 65 -11.46 8.69 -11.80
C GLU A 65 -10.50 8.09 -10.79
N ALA A 66 -10.81 8.17 -9.49
CA ALA A 66 -9.98 7.61 -8.42
C ALA A 66 -9.69 6.12 -8.63
N GLU A 67 -10.59 5.39 -9.28
CA GLU A 67 -10.43 3.98 -9.61
C GLU A 67 -9.26 3.69 -10.56
N THR A 68 -8.74 4.70 -11.25
CA THR A 68 -7.61 4.52 -12.17
C THR A 68 -6.25 4.63 -11.47
N ILE A 69 -6.22 5.02 -10.20
CA ILE A 69 -4.97 5.23 -9.45
C ILE A 69 -4.14 3.94 -9.43
N TYR A 70 -4.76 2.80 -9.15
CA TYR A 70 -4.03 1.53 -9.08
C TYR A 70 -3.44 1.13 -10.44
N GLU A 71 -4.14 1.41 -11.54
CA GLU A 71 -3.64 1.14 -12.89
C GLU A 71 -2.43 2.00 -13.21
N THR A 72 -2.46 3.28 -12.83
CA THR A 72 -1.34 4.20 -13.00
C THR A 72 -0.14 3.71 -12.18
N ASN A 73 -0.37 3.26 -10.95
CA ASN A 73 0.69 2.71 -10.09
C ASN A 73 1.31 1.46 -10.71
N MET A 74 0.50 0.55 -11.24
CA MET A 74 0.99 -0.65 -11.92
C MET A 74 1.86 -0.31 -13.12
N ARG A 75 1.41 0.62 -13.97
CA ARG A 75 2.17 1.06 -15.14
C ARG A 75 3.49 1.72 -14.75
N THR A 76 3.49 2.54 -13.71
CA THR A 76 4.70 3.17 -13.19
C THR A 76 5.70 2.14 -12.71
N LEU A 77 5.25 1.14 -11.96
CA LEU A 77 6.11 0.06 -11.48
C LEU A 77 6.65 -0.81 -12.60
N GLU A 78 5.83 -1.11 -13.62
CA GLU A 78 6.26 -1.87 -14.79
C GLU A 78 7.34 -1.13 -15.58
N LYS A 79 7.20 0.20 -15.75
CA LYS A 79 8.22 1.04 -16.37
C LYS A 79 9.52 1.07 -15.57
N LEU A 80 9.41 1.18 -14.26
CA LEU A 80 10.54 1.19 -13.35
C LEU A 80 11.26 -0.16 -13.36
N GLY A 81 10.50 -1.25 -13.37
CA GLY A 81 11.00 -2.62 -13.34
C GLY A 81 11.52 -3.02 -11.97
N ALA A 82 11.78 -4.32 -11.81
CA ALA A 82 12.26 -4.88 -10.55
C ALA A 82 13.59 -4.26 -10.12
N LYS A 83 14.50 -4.01 -11.08
CA LYS A 83 15.79 -3.40 -10.78
C LYS A 83 15.64 -1.94 -10.33
N GLY A 84 14.81 -1.16 -11.01
CA GLY A 84 14.56 0.22 -10.62
C GLY A 84 13.94 0.32 -9.23
N TRP A 85 12.99 -0.57 -8.91
CA TRP A 85 12.41 -0.66 -7.57
C TRP A 85 13.46 -0.99 -6.51
N ALA A 86 14.32 -1.98 -6.77
CA ALA A 86 15.40 -2.36 -5.86
C ALA A 86 16.38 -1.20 -5.62
N ASP A 87 16.71 -0.44 -6.66
CA ASP A 87 17.58 0.73 -6.55
C ASP A 87 16.96 1.82 -5.66
N LEU A 88 15.65 2.04 -5.78
CA LEU A 88 14.93 2.98 -4.91
C LEU A 88 14.95 2.54 -3.44
N LEU A 89 14.76 1.25 -3.17
CA LEU A 89 14.84 0.73 -1.81
C LEU A 89 16.22 0.97 -1.19
N VAL A 90 17.28 0.76 -1.95
CA VAL A 90 18.65 1.02 -1.51
C VAL A 90 18.82 2.51 -1.21
N ALA A 91 18.34 3.39 -2.07
CA ALA A 91 18.41 4.84 -1.87
C ALA A 91 17.67 5.27 -0.61
N CYS A 92 16.47 4.73 -0.37
CA CYS A 92 15.69 5.01 0.84
C CYS A 92 16.45 4.60 2.11
N ARG A 93 17.09 3.43 2.10
CA ARG A 93 17.87 2.95 3.25
C ARG A 93 19.07 3.86 3.54
N ARG A 94 19.77 4.31 2.49
CA ARG A 94 20.90 5.23 2.62
C ARG A 94 20.45 6.55 3.24
N ASP A 95 19.33 7.09 2.79
CA ASP A 95 18.79 8.34 3.33
C ASP A 95 18.40 8.20 4.80
N GLY A 96 17.81 7.04 5.18
CA GLY A 96 17.51 6.73 6.57
C GLY A 96 18.75 6.63 7.45
N GLU A 97 19.86 6.08 6.95
CA GLU A 97 21.11 5.94 7.68
C GLU A 97 21.78 7.30 7.94
N LYS A 98 21.52 8.30 7.08
CA LYS A 98 22.06 9.65 7.24
C LYS A 98 21.28 10.50 8.26
N ALA A 99 20.07 10.09 8.55
CA ALA A 99 19.25 10.76 9.55
C ALA A 99 19.62 10.30 10.96
#